data_8a0128f9b50b36641360b5e1a910a867
#
_entry.id   8a0128f9b50b36641360b5e1a910a867
#
_cell.length_a   1.000
_cell.length_b   1.000
_cell.length_c   1.000
_cell.angle_alpha   90.00
_cell.angle_beta   90.00
_cell.angle_gamma   90.00
#
_symmetry.space_group_name_H-M   'P 1'
#
loop_
_entity.id
_entity.type
_entity.pdbx_description
1 polymer ?
#
loop_
_entity_poly.entity_id
_entity_poly.type
_entity_poly.pdbx_seq_one_letter_code
_entity_poly.pdbx_strand_id
1 'polypeptide(L)'
;MTDEPRTAGVRFDDNRLVLEQYRDQGGIYYSFPGAAPDSFRADGRTTEGASAALSLTEALHARIRPVGTAENVLRAWSQGAPPQDTAALDDPTAAEPTRVRGGAIVIRDRRMLLIHFPGDDGCHYEIPGGGVEAGETPEVAAVRELREETGLHGTVVREVARIWRGGTRGHYFTMEADGEVGEPETLDNHGGAPAWVPISALPTTPLWPRRLSWRIAHWHASGWPAYPAELADSVWDLDAACGW
;
A
#
# COMPACT_ATOMS: atom_id res chain seq x y z
N MET A 1 32.10 1.74 15.17
CA MET A 1 30.93 1.36 15.97
C MET A 1 29.92 0.80 14.99
N THR A 2 29.78 -0.53 14.95
CA THR A 2 28.74 -1.17 14.17
C THR A 2 27.43 -0.93 14.93
N ASP A 3 26.56 -0.12 14.34
CA ASP A 3 25.20 0.09 14.86
C ASP A 3 24.49 -1.27 14.80
N GLU A 4 24.21 -1.88 15.95
CA GLU A 4 23.45 -3.12 15.98
C GLU A 4 22.05 -2.82 15.41
N PRO A 5 21.53 -3.68 14.52
CA PRO A 5 20.21 -3.45 13.95
C PRO A 5 19.17 -3.42 15.07
N ARG A 6 18.42 -2.33 15.15
CA ARG A 6 17.32 -2.19 16.10
C ARG A 6 16.26 -3.25 15.77
N THR A 7 15.74 -3.90 16.80
CA THR A 7 14.71 -4.94 16.65
C THR A 7 13.43 -4.58 17.42
N ALA A 8 12.29 -5.04 16.92
CA ALA A 8 11.03 -5.03 17.62
C ALA A 8 10.76 -6.40 18.25
N GLY A 9 10.11 -6.43 19.40
CA GLY A 9 9.60 -7.67 19.96
C GLY A 9 8.43 -8.21 19.10
N VAL A 10 8.50 -9.49 18.75
CA VAL A 10 7.40 -10.19 18.07
C VAL A 10 6.90 -11.30 18.96
N ARG A 11 5.63 -11.29 19.28
CA ARG A 11 5.02 -12.30 20.15
C ARG A 11 3.71 -12.78 19.55
N PHE A 12 3.55 -14.09 19.54
CA PHE A 12 2.28 -14.74 19.23
C PHE A 12 1.72 -15.43 20.46
N ASP A 13 0.40 -15.36 20.64
CA ASP A 13 -0.37 -16.05 21.66
C ASP A 13 -1.57 -16.70 20.96
N ASP A 14 -1.73 -18.02 21.07
CA ASP A 14 -2.77 -18.78 20.37
C ASP A 14 -2.91 -18.42 18.87
N ASN A 15 -1.78 -18.35 18.16
CA ASN A 15 -1.73 -17.95 16.75
C ASN A 15 -2.29 -16.55 16.47
N ARG A 16 -2.23 -15.66 17.45
CA ARG A 16 -2.60 -14.24 17.32
C ARG A 16 -1.37 -13.37 17.59
N LEU A 17 -1.14 -12.38 16.74
CA LEU A 17 -0.05 -11.42 16.91
C LEU A 17 -0.38 -10.46 18.06
N VAL A 18 0.49 -10.40 19.05
CA VAL A 18 0.33 -9.52 20.21
C VAL A 18 1.02 -8.19 19.95
N LEU A 19 0.25 -7.12 20.02
CA LEU A 19 0.66 -5.75 19.73
C LEU A 19 0.20 -4.81 20.85
N GLU A 20 0.78 -3.63 20.90
CA GLU A 20 0.34 -2.51 21.71
C GLU A 20 -0.60 -1.63 20.92
N GLN A 21 -1.78 -1.31 21.45
CA GLN A 21 -2.80 -0.50 20.78
C GLN A 21 -2.67 0.96 21.20
N TYR A 22 -2.71 1.84 20.21
CA TYR A 22 -2.66 3.28 20.36
C TYR A 22 -3.78 3.96 19.56
N ARG A 23 -3.94 5.26 19.76
CA ARG A 23 -4.88 6.09 18.99
C ARG A 23 -4.24 7.41 18.60
N ASP A 24 -4.39 7.78 17.33
CA ASP A 24 -4.05 9.08 16.80
C ASP A 24 -5.26 9.73 16.09
N GLN A 25 -5.05 10.81 15.34
CA GLN A 25 -6.09 11.48 14.55
C GLN A 25 -6.70 10.54 13.48
N GLY A 26 -5.91 9.58 12.97
CA GLY A 26 -6.33 8.55 12.02
C GLY A 26 -7.06 7.36 12.65
N GLY A 27 -7.35 7.40 13.95
CA GLY A 27 -8.03 6.33 14.68
C GLY A 27 -7.07 5.38 15.42
N ILE A 28 -7.48 4.12 15.57
CA ILE A 28 -6.67 3.09 16.23
C ILE A 28 -5.52 2.67 15.31
N TYR A 29 -4.32 2.55 15.89
CA TYR A 29 -3.18 1.88 15.29
C TYR A 29 -2.50 0.98 16.31
N TYR A 30 -1.65 0.09 15.83
CA TYR A 30 -0.92 -0.88 16.65
C TYR A 30 0.58 -0.71 16.44
N SER A 31 1.35 -1.07 17.46
CA SER A 31 2.81 -1.10 17.40
C SER A 31 3.33 -2.39 17.99
N PHE A 32 4.47 -2.84 17.50
CA PHE A 32 5.20 -3.94 18.12
C PHE A 32 5.74 -3.52 19.49
N PRO A 33 5.77 -4.43 20.47
CA PRO A 33 6.36 -4.15 21.78
C PRO A 33 7.79 -3.62 21.65
N GLY A 34 8.07 -2.51 22.30
CA GLY A 34 9.39 -1.85 22.27
C GLY A 34 9.73 -1.10 20.96
N ALA A 35 8.84 -1.11 19.97
CA ALA A 35 9.09 -0.46 18.68
C ALA A 35 8.47 0.95 18.58
N ALA A 36 7.72 1.40 19.58
CA ALA A 36 7.13 2.74 19.55
C ALA A 36 8.24 3.81 19.55
N PRO A 37 8.46 4.57 18.48
CA PRO A 37 9.43 5.65 18.46
C PRO A 37 9.00 6.75 19.44
N ASP A 38 9.97 7.44 20.07
CA ASP A 38 9.69 8.59 20.92
C ASP A 38 8.99 9.73 20.17
N SER A 39 9.12 9.80 18.84
CA SER A 39 8.43 10.73 17.95
C SER A 39 6.91 10.51 17.87
N PHE A 40 6.41 9.29 18.13
CA PHE A 40 4.96 9.03 18.21
C PHE A 40 4.35 9.46 19.55
N ARG A 41 5.17 9.82 20.53
CA ARG A 41 4.75 10.43 21.81
C ARG A 41 4.53 11.94 21.72
N ALA A 42 4.90 12.58 20.60
CA ALA A 42 4.94 14.03 20.49
C ALA A 42 3.55 14.71 20.51
N ASP A 43 2.47 14.00 20.24
CA ASP A 43 1.12 14.58 20.21
C ASP A 43 0.39 14.57 21.57
N GLY A 44 1.08 14.24 22.66
CA GLY A 44 0.60 14.47 24.03
C GLY A 44 -0.66 13.70 24.47
N ARG A 45 -1.13 12.71 23.71
CA ARG A 45 -2.32 11.90 24.01
C ARG A 45 -2.07 10.41 23.73
N THR A 46 -1.06 9.83 24.36
CA THR A 46 -0.92 8.37 24.41
C THR A 46 -1.65 7.84 25.64
N THR A 47 -2.77 7.18 25.44
CA THR A 47 -3.19 6.14 26.37
C THR A 47 -2.12 5.06 26.35
N GLU A 48 -1.56 4.69 27.50
CA GLU A 48 -0.64 3.55 27.62
C GLU A 48 -1.21 2.38 26.86
N GLY A 49 -0.36 1.75 26.02
CA GLY A 49 -0.80 0.76 25.05
C GLY A 49 -1.49 -0.43 25.73
N ALA A 50 -2.78 -0.53 25.53
CA ALA A 50 -3.49 -1.76 25.89
C ALA A 50 -2.96 -2.89 24.99
N SER A 51 -2.65 -4.05 25.58
CA SER A 51 -2.26 -5.22 24.78
C SER A 51 -3.45 -5.69 23.96
N ALA A 52 -3.21 -5.90 22.65
CA ALA A 52 -4.19 -6.44 21.72
C ALA A 52 -3.61 -7.66 21.00
N ALA A 53 -4.42 -8.69 20.81
CA ALA A 53 -4.04 -9.89 20.10
C ALA A 53 -4.88 -10.01 18.82
N LEU A 54 -4.22 -9.85 17.65
CA LEU A 54 -4.87 -9.86 16.35
C LEU A 54 -4.68 -11.19 15.62
N SER A 55 -5.74 -11.74 15.06
CA SER A 55 -5.64 -12.82 14.07
C SER A 55 -4.93 -12.28 12.81
N LEU A 56 -4.44 -13.17 11.94
CA LEU A 56 -3.82 -12.77 10.69
C LEU A 56 -4.75 -11.87 9.86
N THR A 57 -6.02 -12.24 9.75
CA THR A 57 -7.02 -11.44 9.00
C THR A 57 -7.20 -10.04 9.60
N GLU A 58 -7.30 -9.94 10.93
CA GLU A 58 -7.40 -8.62 11.60
C GLU A 58 -6.13 -7.80 11.40
N ALA A 59 -4.95 -8.42 11.53
CA ALA A 59 -3.66 -7.76 11.36
C ALA A 59 -3.44 -7.26 9.92
N LEU A 60 -3.90 -8.00 8.91
CA LEU A 60 -3.83 -7.58 7.50
C LEU A 60 -4.62 -6.30 7.22
N HIS A 61 -5.65 -5.99 8.01
CA HIS A 61 -6.46 -4.78 7.88
C HIS A 61 -6.10 -3.69 8.86
N ALA A 62 -5.33 -4.02 9.90
CA ALA A 62 -4.94 -3.09 10.94
C ALA A 62 -3.87 -2.10 10.44
N ARG A 63 -3.86 -0.91 11.04
CA ARG A 63 -2.75 0.04 10.93
C ARG A 63 -1.68 -0.40 11.91
N ILE A 64 -0.61 -1.01 11.42
CA ILE A 64 0.51 -1.50 12.25
C ILE A 64 1.78 -0.74 11.88
N ARG A 65 2.51 -0.29 12.88
CA ARG A 65 3.77 0.45 12.74
C ARG A 65 4.90 -0.25 13.51
N PRO A 66 6.15 -0.11 13.06
CA PRO A 66 6.58 0.48 11.77
C PRO A 66 6.08 -0.34 10.57
N VAL A 67 5.78 0.34 9.45
CA VAL A 67 5.08 -0.32 8.31
C VAL A 67 5.94 -1.36 7.60
N GLY A 68 7.26 -1.20 7.52
CA GLY A 68 8.18 -2.18 6.96
C GLY A 68 8.29 -3.43 7.85
N THR A 69 8.45 -3.24 9.17
CA THR A 69 8.42 -4.36 10.13
C THR A 69 7.10 -5.13 10.02
N ALA A 70 5.96 -4.41 9.95
CA ALA A 70 4.65 -5.02 9.79
C ALA A 70 4.55 -5.85 8.50
N GLU A 71 5.05 -5.32 7.38
CA GLU A 71 5.11 -6.06 6.12
C GLU A 71 5.89 -7.36 6.27
N ASN A 72 7.09 -7.30 6.81
CA ASN A 72 7.96 -8.47 6.95
C ASN A 72 7.35 -9.55 7.84
N VAL A 73 6.78 -9.15 8.99
CA VAL A 73 6.11 -10.07 9.93
C VAL A 73 4.87 -10.70 9.32
N LEU A 74 3.99 -9.91 8.72
CA LEU A 74 2.75 -10.40 8.14
C LEU A 74 2.99 -11.31 6.93
N ARG A 75 3.99 -10.99 6.09
CA ARG A 75 4.37 -11.84 4.98
C ARG A 75 4.87 -13.21 5.46
N ALA A 76 5.82 -13.23 6.37
CA ALA A 76 6.35 -14.47 6.92
C ALA A 76 5.26 -15.30 7.61
N TRP A 77 4.37 -14.65 8.36
CA TRP A 77 3.25 -15.33 9.02
C TRP A 77 2.25 -15.91 8.02
N SER A 78 1.88 -15.16 6.98
CA SER A 78 0.96 -15.66 5.93
C SER A 78 1.52 -16.84 5.15
N GLN A 79 2.86 -16.97 5.09
CA GLN A 79 3.59 -18.08 4.48
C GLN A 79 3.81 -19.26 5.46
N GLY A 80 3.26 -19.20 6.66
CA GLY A 80 3.39 -20.25 7.67
C GLY A 80 4.74 -20.25 8.43
N ALA A 81 5.53 -19.19 8.29
CA ALA A 81 6.85 -19.03 8.94
C ALA A 81 6.91 -17.74 9.77
N PRO A 82 6.03 -17.55 10.79
CA PRO A 82 6.06 -16.34 11.60
C PRO A 82 7.42 -16.21 12.30
N PRO A 83 7.96 -14.97 12.37
CA PRO A 83 9.20 -14.74 13.08
C PRO A 83 9.04 -15.06 14.58
N GLN A 84 10.10 -15.59 15.18
CA GLN A 84 10.13 -15.93 16.61
C GLN A 84 10.84 -14.81 17.36
N ASP A 85 10.23 -14.34 18.43
CA ASP A 85 10.75 -13.40 19.41
C ASP A 85 11.05 -11.98 18.90
N THR A 86 11.69 -11.81 17.75
CA THR A 86 12.08 -10.49 17.23
C THR A 86 11.98 -10.38 15.71
N ALA A 87 11.79 -9.15 15.22
CA ALA A 87 11.92 -8.78 13.81
C ALA A 87 12.78 -7.50 13.70
N ALA A 88 13.48 -7.34 12.59
CA ALA A 88 14.20 -6.10 12.30
C ALA A 88 13.24 -4.91 12.27
N LEU A 89 13.64 -3.81 12.92
CA LEU A 89 12.91 -2.54 12.79
C LEU A 89 13.16 -1.98 11.41
N ASP A 90 12.09 -1.83 10.66
CA ASP A 90 12.06 -1.22 9.33
C ASP A 90 10.92 -0.19 9.27
N ASP A 91 11.28 1.07 9.22
CA ASP A 91 10.34 2.19 9.12
C ASP A 91 10.69 3.09 7.94
N PRO A 92 10.24 2.75 6.73
CA PRO A 92 10.49 3.59 5.57
C PRO A 92 9.80 4.95 5.65
N THR A 93 8.88 5.16 6.62
CA THR A 93 8.23 6.45 6.81
C THR A 93 9.09 7.45 7.59
N ALA A 94 10.14 6.97 8.25
CA ALA A 94 11.04 7.80 9.06
C ALA A 94 12.00 8.65 8.21
N ALA A 95 12.17 8.34 6.93
CA ALA A 95 13.01 9.07 6.00
C ALA A 95 12.15 9.84 4.98
N GLU A 96 12.65 11.00 4.54
CA GLU A 96 12.03 11.70 3.42
C GLU A 96 12.14 10.86 2.14
N PRO A 97 11.06 10.72 1.38
CA PRO A 97 11.09 9.97 0.15
C PRO A 97 11.97 10.67 -0.90
N THR A 98 12.73 9.89 -1.65
CA THR A 98 13.50 10.40 -2.80
C THR A 98 12.62 10.69 -4.00
N ARG A 99 11.43 10.08 -4.06
CA ARG A 99 10.41 10.28 -5.09
C ARG A 99 9.02 10.21 -4.48
N VAL A 100 8.13 11.08 -4.95
CA VAL A 100 6.69 11.01 -4.65
C VAL A 100 5.93 10.69 -5.93
N ARG A 101 4.91 9.84 -5.84
CA ARG A 101 4.06 9.43 -6.97
C ARG A 101 2.58 9.61 -6.60
N GLY A 102 1.76 10.00 -7.58
CA GLY A 102 0.31 9.93 -7.53
C GLY A 102 -0.23 8.81 -8.41
N GLY A 103 -1.19 8.03 -7.93
CA GLY A 103 -1.81 6.94 -8.68
C GLY A 103 -3.34 6.96 -8.59
N ALA A 104 -4.01 6.63 -9.72
CA ALA A 104 -5.45 6.72 -9.93
C ALA A 104 -6.11 5.34 -9.90
N ILE A 105 -7.00 5.08 -8.94
CA ILE A 105 -7.82 3.88 -8.86
C ILE A 105 -9.18 4.21 -9.46
N VAL A 106 -9.40 3.78 -10.71
CA VAL A 106 -10.66 3.95 -11.44
C VAL A 106 -11.34 2.59 -11.59
N ILE A 107 -12.60 2.51 -11.15
CA ILE A 107 -13.39 1.27 -11.22
C ILE A 107 -14.71 1.57 -11.94
N ARG A 108 -14.97 0.81 -13.02
CA ARG A 108 -16.25 0.81 -13.78
C ARG A 108 -16.71 -0.63 -13.95
N ASP A 109 -17.97 -0.89 -13.83
CA ASP A 109 -18.59 -2.21 -14.07
C ASP A 109 -17.85 -3.37 -13.42
N ARG A 110 -17.39 -3.19 -12.17
CA ARG A 110 -16.59 -4.15 -11.39
C ARG A 110 -15.25 -4.51 -12.06
N ARG A 111 -14.69 -3.62 -12.86
CA ARG A 111 -13.36 -3.72 -13.44
C ARG A 111 -12.54 -2.50 -13.03
N MET A 112 -11.27 -2.72 -12.76
CA MET A 112 -10.31 -1.67 -12.49
C MET A 112 -9.50 -1.38 -13.74
N LEU A 113 -9.29 -0.10 -14.03
CA LEU A 113 -8.40 0.34 -15.09
C LEU A 113 -6.95 0.21 -14.61
N LEU A 114 -6.15 -0.47 -15.41
CA LEU A 114 -4.72 -0.66 -15.20
C LEU A 114 -3.98 -0.39 -16.50
N ILE A 115 -2.68 -0.13 -16.43
CA ILE A 115 -1.79 -0.13 -17.57
C ILE A 115 -1.12 -1.51 -17.65
N HIS A 116 -1.33 -2.21 -18.75
CA HIS A 116 -0.74 -3.51 -19.06
C HIS A 116 0.58 -3.33 -19.79
N PHE A 117 1.64 -3.86 -19.25
CA PHE A 117 2.95 -3.90 -19.89
C PHE A 117 3.25 -5.33 -20.34
N PRO A 118 3.27 -5.60 -21.67
CA PRO A 118 3.73 -6.89 -22.18
C PRO A 118 5.25 -7.01 -21.98
N GLY A 119 5.75 -8.20 -21.67
CA GLY A 119 7.17 -8.48 -21.52
C GLY A 119 7.51 -9.89 -21.99
N ASP A 120 8.75 -10.10 -22.43
CA ASP A 120 9.22 -11.41 -22.90
C ASP A 120 9.30 -12.43 -21.77
N ASP A 121 9.57 -11.98 -20.53
CA ASP A 121 9.66 -12.79 -19.32
C ASP A 121 8.35 -12.80 -18.50
N GLY A 122 7.26 -12.32 -19.07
CA GLY A 122 5.96 -12.19 -18.41
C GLY A 122 5.40 -10.76 -18.51
N CYS A 123 4.09 -10.64 -18.34
CA CYS A 123 3.43 -9.34 -18.31
C CYS A 123 3.29 -8.82 -16.87
N HIS A 124 3.20 -7.51 -16.73
CA HIS A 124 2.78 -6.90 -15.46
C HIS A 124 1.76 -5.79 -15.71
N TYR A 125 1.14 -5.35 -14.62
CA TYR A 125 0.18 -4.27 -14.62
C TYR A 125 0.60 -3.21 -13.61
N GLU A 126 0.32 -1.95 -13.96
CA GLU A 126 0.48 -0.83 -13.04
C GLU A 126 -0.83 -0.07 -12.86
N ILE A 127 -0.98 0.57 -11.72
CA ILE A 127 -2.05 1.55 -11.50
C ILE A 127 -1.64 2.82 -12.27
N PRO A 128 -2.53 3.38 -13.12
CA PRO A 128 -2.25 4.63 -13.82
C PRO A 128 -1.70 5.68 -12.86
N GLY A 129 -0.56 6.30 -13.19
CA GLY A 129 0.05 7.27 -12.31
C GLY A 129 1.55 7.43 -12.51
N GLY A 130 2.10 8.53 -12.01
CA GLY A 130 3.49 8.87 -12.18
C GLY A 130 4.04 9.82 -11.15
N GLY A 131 5.18 10.40 -11.45
CA GLY A 131 5.89 11.29 -10.56
C GLY A 131 5.16 12.61 -10.30
N VAL A 132 5.26 13.12 -9.09
CA VAL A 132 4.81 14.47 -8.74
C VAL A 132 5.82 15.46 -9.28
N GLU A 133 5.38 16.39 -10.11
CA GLU A 133 6.20 17.46 -10.68
C GLU A 133 6.33 18.67 -9.74
N ALA A 134 7.23 19.58 -10.08
CA ALA A 134 7.46 20.77 -9.27
C ALA A 134 6.18 21.64 -9.19
N GLY A 135 5.70 21.85 -7.99
CA GLY A 135 4.48 22.62 -7.71
C GLY A 135 3.18 21.82 -7.76
N GLU A 136 3.23 20.54 -8.09
CA GLU A 136 2.06 19.65 -8.00
C GLU A 136 1.88 19.07 -6.59
N THR A 137 0.66 18.66 -6.31
CA THR A 137 0.36 17.72 -5.23
C THR A 137 0.26 16.30 -5.80
N PRO A 138 0.38 15.24 -4.98
CA PRO A 138 0.18 13.87 -5.45
C PRO A 138 -1.19 13.63 -6.08
N GLU A 139 -2.21 14.36 -5.62
CA GLU A 139 -3.56 14.33 -6.16
C GLU A 139 -3.63 14.90 -7.58
N VAL A 140 -2.98 16.06 -7.81
CA VAL A 140 -2.91 16.70 -9.13
C VAL A 140 -2.13 15.81 -10.11
N ALA A 141 -0.99 15.26 -9.66
CA ALA A 141 -0.21 14.32 -10.47
C ALA A 141 -1.04 13.09 -10.88
N ALA A 142 -1.80 12.49 -9.95
CA ALA A 142 -2.64 11.34 -10.26
C ALA A 142 -3.72 11.64 -11.31
N VAL A 143 -4.31 12.84 -11.30
CA VAL A 143 -5.30 13.28 -12.32
C VAL A 143 -4.62 13.49 -13.67
N ARG A 144 -3.46 14.15 -13.70
CA ARG A 144 -2.69 14.39 -14.93
C ARG A 144 -2.28 13.07 -15.59
N GLU A 145 -1.67 12.18 -14.82
CA GLU A 145 -1.20 10.87 -15.29
C GLU A 145 -2.35 9.99 -15.79
N LEU A 146 -3.50 9.97 -15.09
CA LEU A 146 -4.67 9.26 -15.58
C LEU A 146 -5.05 9.72 -16.97
N ARG A 147 -5.03 11.03 -17.21
CA ARG A 147 -5.37 11.59 -18.52
C ARG A 147 -4.31 11.23 -19.57
N GLU A 148 -3.04 11.38 -19.25
CA GLU A 148 -1.92 11.14 -20.17
C GLU A 148 -1.82 9.67 -20.57
N GLU A 149 -1.95 8.75 -19.60
CA GLU A 149 -1.80 7.31 -19.81
C GLU A 149 -3.08 6.61 -20.31
N THR A 150 -4.27 7.22 -20.15
CA THR A 150 -5.53 6.55 -20.48
C THR A 150 -6.50 7.36 -21.31
N GLY A 151 -6.33 8.65 -21.42
CA GLY A 151 -7.27 9.58 -22.08
C GLY A 151 -8.48 9.97 -21.23
N LEU A 152 -8.67 9.38 -20.03
CA LEU A 152 -9.81 9.65 -19.17
C LEU A 152 -9.64 10.95 -18.37
N HIS A 153 -10.77 11.59 -18.09
CA HIS A 153 -10.84 12.75 -17.19
C HIS A 153 -11.29 12.31 -15.81
N GLY A 154 -10.35 12.32 -14.84
CA GLY A 154 -10.60 11.91 -13.47
C GLY A 154 -10.99 13.04 -12.53
N THR A 155 -11.87 12.74 -11.59
CA THR A 155 -12.17 13.56 -10.42
C THR A 155 -11.86 12.75 -9.17
N VAL A 156 -10.96 13.28 -8.32
CA VAL A 156 -10.56 12.60 -7.10
C VAL A 156 -11.72 12.53 -6.11
N VAL A 157 -11.98 11.33 -5.59
CA VAL A 157 -12.92 11.11 -4.51
C VAL A 157 -12.21 11.17 -3.17
N ARG A 158 -11.13 10.38 -3.00
CA ARG A 158 -10.31 10.39 -1.79
C ARG A 158 -9.03 9.59 -1.93
N GLU A 159 -8.04 9.88 -1.09
CA GLU A 159 -6.87 9.05 -0.88
C GLU A 159 -7.25 7.79 -0.08
N VAL A 160 -6.80 6.61 -0.52
CA VAL A 160 -7.10 5.33 0.13
C VAL A 160 -5.87 4.57 0.59
N ALA A 161 -4.70 4.88 0.02
CA ALA A 161 -3.45 4.23 0.42
C ALA A 161 -2.24 5.14 0.22
N ARG A 162 -1.23 4.94 1.07
CA ARG A 162 0.15 5.41 0.91
C ARG A 162 1.07 4.23 0.96
N ILE A 163 1.95 4.11 -0.02
CA ILE A 163 2.85 2.96 -0.14
C ILE A 163 4.29 3.43 -0.24
N TRP A 164 5.12 2.88 0.61
CA TRP A 164 6.56 3.09 0.56
C TRP A 164 7.24 1.90 -0.10
N ARG A 165 8.00 2.18 -1.17
CA ARG A 165 8.73 1.17 -1.94
C ARG A 165 10.01 1.76 -2.52
N GLY A 166 11.17 1.24 -2.10
CA GLY A 166 12.46 1.61 -2.67
C GLY A 166 12.75 3.12 -2.68
N GLY A 167 12.43 3.84 -1.59
CA GLY A 167 12.58 5.28 -1.47
C GLY A 167 11.46 6.10 -2.14
N THR A 168 10.52 5.46 -2.82
CA THR A 168 9.32 6.11 -3.37
C THR A 168 8.18 6.05 -2.38
N ARG A 169 7.47 7.17 -2.21
CA ARG A 169 6.17 7.23 -1.55
C ARG A 169 5.07 7.45 -2.59
N GLY A 170 4.25 6.43 -2.81
CA GLY A 170 3.08 6.49 -3.69
C GLY A 170 1.82 6.84 -2.91
N HIS A 171 1.03 7.78 -3.43
CA HIS A 171 -0.30 8.17 -2.96
C HIS A 171 -1.34 7.65 -3.94
N TYR A 172 -2.34 6.91 -3.45
CA TYR A 172 -3.34 6.26 -4.31
C TYR A 172 -4.73 6.77 -3.98
N PHE A 173 -5.41 7.26 -5.03
CA PHE A 173 -6.71 7.92 -4.93
C PHE A 173 -7.77 7.13 -5.68
N THR A 174 -8.93 6.91 -5.05
CA THR A 174 -10.11 6.51 -5.83
C THR A 174 -10.61 7.72 -6.61
N MET A 175 -10.99 7.47 -7.87
CA MET A 175 -11.46 8.50 -8.78
C MET A 175 -12.75 8.07 -9.49
N GLU A 176 -13.65 9.02 -9.67
CA GLU A 176 -14.63 8.97 -10.72
C GLU A 176 -13.96 9.45 -12.01
N ALA A 177 -14.26 8.83 -13.13
CA ALA A 177 -13.63 9.19 -14.39
C ALA A 177 -14.65 9.17 -15.54
N ASP A 178 -14.56 10.15 -16.41
CA ASP A 178 -15.40 10.30 -17.60
C ASP A 178 -14.58 10.13 -18.88
N GLY A 179 -15.29 9.88 -20.00
CA GLY A 179 -14.67 9.70 -21.31
C GLY A 179 -14.45 8.24 -21.69
N GLU A 180 -13.86 8.07 -22.85
CA GLU A 180 -13.44 6.79 -23.42
C GLU A 180 -11.93 6.64 -23.28
N VAL A 181 -11.49 5.40 -23.09
CA VAL A 181 -10.06 5.07 -23.09
C VAL A 181 -9.51 5.33 -24.49
N GLY A 182 -8.41 6.09 -24.57
CA GLY A 182 -7.74 6.40 -25.84
C GLY A 182 -7.04 5.19 -26.46
N GLU A 183 -6.70 5.33 -27.74
CA GLU A 183 -5.89 4.32 -28.44
C GLU A 183 -4.46 4.31 -27.86
N PRO A 184 -3.88 3.14 -27.53
CA PRO A 184 -2.60 3.03 -26.83
C PRO A 184 -1.46 3.81 -27.50
N GLU A 185 -1.45 3.86 -28.84
CA GLU A 185 -0.41 4.54 -29.64
C GLU A 185 -0.48 6.08 -29.54
N THR A 186 -1.57 6.61 -29.01
CA THR A 186 -1.80 8.08 -28.84
C THR A 186 -1.58 8.53 -27.41
N LEU A 187 -1.30 7.60 -26.48
CA LEU A 187 -1.19 7.85 -25.05
C LEU A 187 0.28 7.84 -24.62
N ASP A 188 0.60 8.64 -23.60
CA ASP A 188 1.93 8.62 -22.95
C ASP A 188 1.97 7.56 -21.86
N ASN A 189 1.96 6.29 -22.27
CA ASN A 189 1.87 5.12 -21.40
C ASN A 189 3.16 4.29 -21.36
N HIS A 190 4.28 4.84 -21.84
CA HIS A 190 5.60 4.23 -21.81
C HIS A 190 5.65 2.82 -22.45
N GLY A 191 4.82 2.57 -23.46
CA GLY A 191 4.73 1.27 -24.15
C GLY A 191 3.78 0.28 -23.50
N GLY A 192 3.06 0.69 -22.47
CA GLY A 192 1.93 -0.06 -21.90
C GLY A 192 0.64 0.16 -22.68
N ALA A 193 -0.43 -0.49 -22.29
CA ALA A 193 -1.76 -0.29 -22.83
C ALA A 193 -2.82 -0.29 -21.71
N PRO A 194 -3.78 0.64 -21.72
CA PRO A 194 -4.89 0.61 -20.79
C PRO A 194 -5.70 -0.68 -20.90
N ALA A 195 -6.01 -1.31 -19.77
CA ALA A 195 -6.76 -2.55 -19.71
C ALA A 195 -7.72 -2.57 -18.53
N TRP A 196 -8.97 -3.00 -18.78
CA TRP A 196 -9.98 -3.18 -17.75
C TRP A 196 -9.90 -4.59 -17.16
N VAL A 197 -9.37 -4.71 -15.95
CA VAL A 197 -9.18 -5.99 -15.24
C VAL A 197 -10.31 -6.21 -14.24
N PRO A 198 -10.98 -7.38 -14.23
CA PRO A 198 -12.01 -7.68 -13.23
C PRO A 198 -11.46 -7.55 -11.81
N ILE A 199 -12.21 -6.90 -10.90
CA ILE A 199 -11.81 -6.77 -9.49
C ILE A 199 -11.52 -8.14 -8.85
N SER A 200 -12.29 -9.16 -9.21
CA SER A 200 -12.10 -10.52 -8.70
C SER A 200 -10.78 -11.18 -9.16
N ALA A 201 -10.17 -10.69 -10.22
CA ALA A 201 -8.89 -11.19 -10.72
C ALA A 201 -7.68 -10.49 -10.09
N LEU A 202 -7.86 -9.31 -9.46
CA LEU A 202 -6.76 -8.51 -8.90
C LEU A 202 -5.83 -9.30 -7.95
N PRO A 203 -6.33 -10.19 -7.06
CA PRO A 203 -5.46 -10.97 -6.18
C PRO A 203 -4.42 -11.83 -6.90
N THR A 204 -4.71 -12.25 -8.13
CA THR A 204 -3.80 -13.07 -8.96
C THR A 204 -3.18 -12.29 -10.11
N THR A 205 -3.55 -11.01 -10.29
CA THR A 205 -2.97 -10.14 -11.32
C THR A 205 -1.57 -9.70 -10.88
N PRO A 206 -0.55 -9.80 -11.74
CA PRO A 206 0.80 -9.30 -11.43
C PRO A 206 0.82 -7.77 -11.46
N LEU A 207 0.27 -7.16 -10.43
CA LEU A 207 0.04 -5.72 -10.28
C LEU A 207 1.12 -5.07 -9.42
N TRP A 208 1.62 -3.92 -9.84
CA TRP A 208 2.42 -3.00 -9.03
C TRP A 208 1.60 -1.80 -8.54
N PRO A 209 1.66 -1.42 -7.24
CA PRO A 209 2.32 -2.13 -6.14
C PRO A 209 1.60 -3.42 -5.77
N ARG A 210 2.35 -4.46 -5.45
CA ARG A 210 1.81 -5.80 -5.17
C ARG A 210 0.82 -5.82 -4.02
N ARG A 211 1.10 -5.00 -2.98
CA ARG A 211 0.25 -4.88 -1.79
C ARG A 211 -1.16 -4.35 -2.07
N LEU A 212 -1.39 -3.66 -3.19
CA LEU A 212 -2.72 -3.12 -3.51
C LEU A 212 -3.62 -4.12 -4.24
N SER A 213 -3.09 -5.12 -4.92
CA SER A 213 -3.89 -6.05 -5.72
C SER A 213 -5.00 -6.72 -4.88
N TRP A 214 -4.63 -7.33 -3.78
CA TRP A 214 -5.57 -7.97 -2.87
C TRP A 214 -6.41 -6.95 -2.07
N ARG A 215 -5.80 -5.88 -1.60
CA ARG A 215 -6.49 -4.89 -0.77
C ARG A 215 -7.58 -4.16 -1.51
N ILE A 216 -7.37 -3.77 -2.76
CA ILE A 216 -8.40 -3.12 -3.58
C ILE A 216 -9.61 -4.06 -3.77
N ALA A 217 -9.38 -5.33 -4.07
CA ALA A 217 -10.46 -6.31 -4.19
C ALA A 217 -11.26 -6.44 -2.88
N HIS A 218 -10.57 -6.49 -1.75
CA HIS A 218 -11.20 -6.54 -0.44
C HIS A 218 -11.97 -5.25 -0.12
N TRP A 219 -11.35 -4.08 -0.28
CA TRP A 219 -11.99 -2.79 0.03
C TRP A 219 -13.20 -2.50 -0.87
N HIS A 220 -13.14 -2.92 -2.13
CA HIS A 220 -14.29 -2.79 -3.03
C HIS A 220 -15.51 -3.61 -2.53
N ALA A 221 -15.28 -4.75 -1.91
CA ALA A 221 -16.33 -5.61 -1.38
C ALA A 221 -16.83 -5.20 0.01
N SER A 222 -15.93 -4.74 0.89
CA SER A 222 -16.21 -4.50 2.32
C SER A 222 -16.27 -3.02 2.73
N GLY A 223 -15.93 -2.11 1.81
CA GLY A 223 -15.82 -0.67 2.06
C GLY A 223 -14.38 -0.19 2.09
N TRP A 224 -14.17 1.01 1.54
CA TRP A 224 -12.87 1.66 1.51
C TRP A 224 -12.45 2.12 2.91
N PRO A 225 -11.13 2.14 3.23
CA PRO A 225 -10.66 2.59 4.53
C PRO A 225 -11.03 4.05 4.78
N ALA A 226 -11.40 4.40 6.02
CA ALA A 226 -11.76 5.76 6.39
C ALA A 226 -10.57 6.74 6.27
N TYR A 227 -9.35 6.22 6.48
CA TYR A 227 -8.08 6.94 6.32
C TYR A 227 -7.17 6.13 5.41
N PRO A 228 -6.22 6.78 4.69
CA PRO A 228 -5.29 6.08 3.82
C PRO A 228 -4.55 4.98 4.57
N ALA A 229 -4.58 3.77 4.02
CA ALA A 229 -3.78 2.66 4.56
C ALA A 229 -2.30 2.96 4.30
N GLU A 230 -1.48 2.91 5.36
CA GLU A 230 -0.03 3.06 5.25
C GLU A 230 0.61 1.68 5.13
N LEU A 231 1.31 1.44 4.03
CA LEU A 231 1.85 0.13 3.66
C LEU A 231 3.29 0.26 3.18
N ALA A 232 4.11 -0.74 3.49
CA ALA A 232 5.35 -0.95 2.77
C ALA A 232 5.14 -2.03 1.70
N ASP A 233 5.87 -1.94 0.60
CA ASP A 233 5.86 -2.94 -0.47
C ASP A 233 7.29 -3.20 -0.93
N SER A 234 7.89 -4.25 -0.41
CA SER A 234 9.23 -4.72 -0.77
C SER A 234 9.20 -5.89 -1.77
N VAL A 235 8.02 -6.30 -2.20
CA VAL A 235 7.87 -7.45 -3.12
C VAL A 235 8.28 -7.05 -4.53
N TRP A 236 9.28 -7.75 -5.06
CA TRP A 236 9.78 -7.60 -6.42
C TRP A 236 9.36 -8.75 -7.32
N ASP A 237 8.88 -9.85 -6.74
CA ASP A 237 8.36 -11.00 -7.44
C ASP A 237 6.86 -10.85 -7.67
N LEU A 238 6.46 -10.70 -8.93
CA LEU A 238 5.07 -10.53 -9.34
C LEU A 238 4.25 -11.81 -9.25
N ASP A 239 4.90 -12.96 -9.24
CA ASP A 239 4.26 -14.27 -9.09
C ASP A 239 4.04 -14.62 -7.61
N ALA A 240 4.67 -13.88 -6.69
CA ALA A 240 4.46 -14.10 -5.27
C ALA A 240 2.99 -13.90 -4.89
N ALA A 241 2.48 -14.79 -4.04
CA ALA A 241 1.16 -14.62 -3.44
C ALA A 241 1.07 -13.29 -2.70
N CYS A 242 -0.04 -12.57 -2.80
CA CYS A 242 -0.24 -11.26 -2.19
C CYS A 242 -1.48 -11.17 -1.29
N GLY A 243 -1.88 -12.28 -0.71
CA GLY A 243 -2.94 -12.35 0.31
C GLY A 243 -2.48 -11.91 1.71
N TRP A 244 -1.50 -11.00 1.80
CA TRP A 244 -0.92 -10.52 3.06
C TRP A 244 -0.71 -9.00 3.04
#